data_216375cdb84453cc40a2c472ee3c3a54
#
_entry.id   216375cdb84453cc40a2c472ee3c3a54
#
_cell.length_a   1.000
_cell.length_b   1.000
_cell.length_c   1.000
_cell.angle_alpha   90.00
_cell.angle_beta   90.00
_cell.angle_gamma   90.00
#
_symmetry.space_group_name_H-M   'P 1'
#
loop_
_entity.id
_entity.type
_entity.pdbx_description
1 polymer ?
#
loop_
_entity_poly.entity_id
_entity_poly.type
_entity_poly.pdbx_seq_one_letter_code
_entity_poly.pdbx_strand_id
1 'polypeptide(L)'
;MKSPLEVIRSYPAHDYSLHGVFASRMQRDPLRPFVVYEGRTWSWHEFDDMTLRAAHVLVARGIRKGDRVAVMARNQPGHVLMLLALARLGAIMVPVNPEFGVTEARYVLKHAEVSAIACSAEVLVVAREAAAGLTPAPWFMLLDDAADGVPALADLIAAAADTVLPAAGEADDTCLIVYTSGTTGFPKGAMHSQQSFVTGGEAYVQRIYVQPEERLMIVLPLFHINALFYSVAGTLAGGACMIIVPKFSASTFWQIALDTGATAVNIIEAIGTILIKRPRSEFRAGHRISKLYGARHGMMEVFKNDFHIPHLIGGYGMTEIPGVTSNPFEGPSKVGSMGPVGRHPDPARPWAQCRIVDDDGNDIGAGGTGELIVKTPIIMQGYFRDAEQTANAFRDGWFLTGDLVRRDADGYFFFVSRKKDIIRRRGENISGAELDRVIGEHPAVFEVAAIAVPSELGEDEILVAVVPRPGQTVTAGEIAEWSREHLAAMKVPRFVAIVDSLPHTPTHKILKAQLRADMALRAKAVDLNNK
;
A
#
# COMPACT_ATOMS: atom_id res chain seq x y z
N MET A 1 1.39 11.38 26.49
CA MET A 1 1.81 10.50 25.38
C MET A 1 3.32 10.30 25.51
N LYS A 2 3.81 9.04 25.43
CA LYS A 2 5.24 8.77 25.41
C LYS A 2 5.82 9.19 24.06
N SER A 3 7.07 9.63 24.03
CA SER A 3 7.78 9.81 22.77
C SER A 3 7.94 8.48 22.04
N PRO A 4 8.06 8.47 20.72
CA PRO A 4 8.29 7.25 19.95
C PRO A 4 9.49 6.42 20.44
N LEU A 5 10.58 7.09 20.82
CA LEU A 5 11.76 6.43 21.38
C LEU A 5 11.48 5.75 22.72
N GLU A 6 10.73 6.41 23.61
CA GLU A 6 10.32 5.81 24.89
C GLU A 6 9.40 4.61 24.68
N VAL A 7 8.53 4.65 23.65
CA VAL A 7 7.67 3.50 23.30
C VAL A 7 8.52 2.30 22.93
N ILE A 8 9.41 2.42 21.93
CA ILE A 8 10.21 1.26 21.49
C ILE A 8 11.17 0.76 22.57
N ARG A 9 11.77 1.66 23.37
CA ARG A 9 12.66 1.31 24.49
C ARG A 9 11.95 0.78 25.74
N SER A 10 10.61 0.85 25.77
CA SER A 10 9.83 0.27 26.87
C SER A 10 9.74 -1.25 26.80
N TYR A 11 10.24 -1.86 25.74
CA TYR A 11 10.31 -3.30 25.51
C TYR A 11 11.75 -3.79 25.52
N PRO A 12 12.00 -5.09 25.84
CA PRO A 12 13.33 -5.68 25.67
C PRO A 12 13.87 -5.53 24.25
N ALA A 13 15.18 -5.46 24.12
CA ALA A 13 15.83 -5.45 22.82
C ALA A 13 15.51 -6.73 22.03
N HIS A 14 15.49 -6.63 20.71
CA HIS A 14 15.24 -7.74 19.79
C HIS A 14 16.25 -7.74 18.65
N ASP A 15 16.32 -8.85 17.93
CA ASP A 15 17.26 -9.11 16.85
C ASP A 15 16.78 -8.68 15.45
N TYR A 16 15.67 -7.91 15.37
CA TYR A 16 15.01 -7.52 14.13
C TYR A 16 14.37 -8.67 13.33
N SER A 17 14.34 -9.90 13.86
CA SER A 17 13.41 -10.90 13.35
C SER A 17 11.97 -10.59 13.82
N LEU A 18 10.96 -10.97 13.03
CA LEU A 18 9.55 -10.80 13.46
C LEU A 18 9.24 -11.59 14.72
N HIS A 19 9.82 -12.79 14.84
CA HIS A 19 9.70 -13.59 16.05
C HIS A 19 10.31 -12.88 17.27
N GLY A 20 11.51 -12.32 17.14
CA GLY A 20 12.19 -11.59 18.21
C GLY A 20 11.40 -10.36 18.67
N VAL A 21 10.86 -9.58 17.72
CA VAL A 21 9.99 -8.44 18.05
C VAL A 21 8.74 -8.90 18.78
N PHE A 22 8.05 -9.93 18.27
CA PHE A 22 6.82 -10.43 18.89
C PHE A 22 7.08 -10.91 20.33
N ALA A 23 8.11 -11.73 20.54
CA ALA A 23 8.54 -12.21 21.85
C ALA A 23 8.87 -11.07 22.81
N SER A 24 9.56 -10.03 22.33
CA SER A 24 9.91 -8.84 23.12
C SER A 24 8.66 -8.10 23.65
N ARG A 25 7.59 -7.98 22.84
CA ARG A 25 6.34 -7.31 23.27
C ARG A 25 5.57 -8.20 24.23
N MET A 26 5.48 -9.50 23.95
CA MET A 26 4.79 -10.48 24.79
C MET A 26 5.40 -10.58 26.20
N GLN A 27 6.73 -10.49 26.35
CA GLN A 27 7.38 -10.51 27.67
C GLN A 27 6.86 -9.48 28.65
N ARG A 28 6.42 -8.33 28.15
CA ARG A 28 5.95 -7.23 29.00
C ARG A 28 4.49 -7.39 29.41
N ASP A 29 3.61 -7.64 28.46
CA ASP A 29 2.15 -7.60 28.66
C ASP A 29 1.43 -8.72 27.86
N PRO A 30 1.65 -10.01 28.21
CA PRO A 30 1.16 -11.14 27.43
C PRO A 30 -0.37 -11.20 27.30
N LEU A 31 -1.09 -10.69 28.29
CA LEU A 31 -2.56 -10.76 28.33
C LEU A 31 -3.26 -9.56 27.68
N ARG A 32 -2.51 -8.56 27.19
CA ARG A 32 -3.13 -7.44 26.49
C ARG A 32 -3.76 -7.87 25.17
N PRO A 33 -4.84 -7.21 24.72
CA PRO A 33 -5.39 -7.40 23.39
C PRO A 33 -4.33 -7.13 22.30
N PHE A 34 -4.20 -8.06 21.37
CA PHE A 34 -3.34 -7.90 20.19
C PHE A 34 -4.15 -7.80 18.89
N VAL A 35 -5.09 -8.72 18.70
CA VAL A 35 -5.95 -8.74 17.50
C VAL A 35 -7.41 -8.72 17.92
N VAL A 36 -8.21 -7.91 17.23
CA VAL A 36 -9.67 -7.88 17.32
C VAL A 36 -10.25 -8.12 15.92
N TYR A 37 -11.17 -9.03 15.81
CA TYR A 37 -11.83 -9.37 14.56
C TYR A 37 -13.24 -9.90 14.83
N GLU A 38 -14.26 -9.30 14.24
CA GLU A 38 -15.67 -9.71 14.32
C GLU A 38 -16.15 -10.08 15.75
N GLY A 39 -15.84 -9.20 16.70
CA GLY A 39 -16.24 -9.35 18.10
C GLY A 39 -15.34 -10.27 18.93
N ARG A 40 -14.44 -11.02 18.34
CA ARG A 40 -13.44 -11.83 19.04
C ARG A 40 -12.15 -11.04 19.27
N THR A 41 -11.55 -11.26 20.42
CA THR A 41 -10.26 -10.66 20.80
C THR A 41 -9.29 -11.76 21.18
N TRP A 42 -8.07 -11.65 20.66
CA TRP A 42 -6.93 -12.48 21.06
C TRP A 42 -5.90 -11.60 21.75
N SER A 43 -5.38 -12.08 22.86
CA SER A 43 -4.22 -11.51 23.54
C SER A 43 -2.93 -11.80 22.77
N TRP A 44 -1.83 -11.12 23.14
CA TRP A 44 -0.50 -11.41 22.60
C TRP A 44 -0.12 -12.87 22.84
N HIS A 45 -0.39 -13.40 24.03
CA HIS A 45 -0.09 -14.79 24.40
C HIS A 45 -0.91 -15.80 23.59
N GLU A 46 -2.23 -15.61 23.49
CA GLU A 46 -3.07 -16.50 22.69
C GLU A 46 -2.65 -16.52 21.22
N PHE A 47 -2.25 -15.36 20.69
CA PHE A 47 -1.81 -15.26 19.30
C PHE A 47 -0.42 -15.89 19.08
N ASP A 48 0.47 -15.84 20.09
CA ASP A 48 1.77 -16.54 20.06
C ASP A 48 1.60 -18.05 20.04
N ASP A 49 0.73 -18.60 20.91
CA ASP A 49 0.40 -20.04 20.91
C ASP A 49 -0.15 -20.49 19.54
N MET A 50 -1.08 -19.73 18.97
CA MET A 50 -1.60 -20.00 17.63
C MET A 50 -0.49 -19.94 16.57
N THR A 51 0.41 -18.98 16.67
CA THR A 51 1.55 -18.81 15.74
C THR A 51 2.51 -20.00 15.81
N LEU A 52 2.84 -20.45 17.03
CA LEU A 52 3.69 -21.62 17.25
C LEU A 52 3.06 -22.87 16.65
N ARG A 53 1.78 -23.13 16.92
CA ARG A 53 1.04 -24.27 16.39
C ARG A 53 0.91 -24.21 14.86
N ALA A 54 0.66 -23.03 14.29
CA ALA A 54 0.66 -22.85 12.83
C ALA A 54 2.02 -23.17 12.23
N ALA A 55 3.12 -22.78 12.88
CA ALA A 55 4.46 -23.13 12.43
C ALA A 55 4.70 -24.67 12.46
N HIS A 56 4.20 -25.38 13.49
CA HIS A 56 4.24 -26.85 13.51
C HIS A 56 3.46 -27.48 12.35
N VAL A 57 2.27 -26.97 12.04
CA VAL A 57 1.48 -27.41 10.86
C VAL A 57 2.29 -27.26 9.58
N LEU A 58 2.90 -26.09 9.39
CA LEU A 58 3.70 -25.79 8.20
C LEU A 58 4.91 -26.73 8.07
N VAL A 59 5.67 -26.94 9.16
CA VAL A 59 6.80 -27.88 9.20
C VAL A 59 6.37 -29.31 8.90
N ALA A 60 5.26 -29.77 9.51
CA ALA A 60 4.72 -31.12 9.27
C ALA A 60 4.29 -31.32 7.81
N ARG A 61 3.96 -30.25 7.09
CA ARG A 61 3.63 -30.24 5.66
C ARG A 61 4.83 -29.96 4.76
N GLY A 62 6.06 -29.95 5.31
CA GLY A 62 7.30 -29.85 4.56
C GLY A 62 7.74 -28.43 4.21
N ILE A 63 7.10 -27.39 4.75
CA ILE A 63 7.53 -25.99 4.57
C ILE A 63 8.86 -25.77 5.30
N ARG A 64 9.80 -25.18 4.60
CA ARG A 64 11.18 -24.92 5.06
C ARG A 64 11.56 -23.46 4.83
N LYS A 65 12.69 -23.06 5.37
CA LYS A 65 13.30 -21.74 5.10
C LYS A 65 13.41 -21.47 3.60
N GLY A 66 12.94 -20.31 3.18
CA GLY A 66 12.92 -19.88 1.79
C GLY A 66 11.70 -20.35 0.97
N ASP A 67 10.85 -21.25 1.49
CA ASP A 67 9.62 -21.63 0.81
C ASP A 67 8.58 -20.50 0.82
N ARG A 68 7.75 -20.45 -0.21
CA ARG A 68 6.72 -19.43 -0.40
C ARG A 68 5.35 -20.03 -0.18
N VAL A 69 4.56 -19.35 0.66
CA VAL A 69 3.17 -19.69 0.92
C VAL A 69 2.27 -18.52 0.50
N ALA A 70 1.37 -18.77 -0.43
CA ALA A 70 0.39 -17.77 -0.83
C ALA A 70 -0.69 -17.61 0.23
N VAL A 71 -1.10 -16.36 0.48
CA VAL A 71 -2.26 -16.03 1.32
C VAL A 71 -3.25 -15.25 0.48
N MET A 72 -4.39 -15.87 0.13
CA MET A 72 -5.40 -15.31 -0.76
C MET A 72 -6.76 -15.23 -0.05
N ALA A 73 -7.02 -14.12 0.62
CA ALA A 73 -8.25 -13.91 1.38
C ALA A 73 -8.51 -12.41 1.59
N ARG A 74 -9.73 -12.06 1.95
CA ARG A 74 -10.04 -10.74 2.54
C ARG A 74 -9.35 -10.61 3.88
N ASN A 75 -9.30 -9.38 4.42
CA ASN A 75 -8.64 -9.13 5.70
C ASN A 75 -9.21 -10.03 6.81
N GLN A 76 -8.33 -10.78 7.43
CA GLN A 76 -8.65 -11.64 8.57
C GLN A 76 -7.40 -11.96 9.38
N PRO A 77 -7.53 -12.44 10.64
CA PRO A 77 -6.40 -12.77 11.51
C PRO A 77 -5.40 -13.75 10.90
N GLY A 78 -5.89 -14.66 10.03
CA GLY A 78 -5.08 -15.63 9.31
C GLY A 78 -3.91 -15.03 8.51
N HIS A 79 -4.04 -13.80 8.00
CA HIS A 79 -2.93 -13.11 7.33
C HIS A 79 -1.76 -12.84 8.28
N VAL A 80 -2.07 -12.27 9.46
CA VAL A 80 -1.05 -11.94 10.46
C VAL A 80 -0.45 -13.21 11.06
N LEU A 81 -1.30 -14.20 11.30
CA LEU A 81 -0.89 -15.50 11.81
C LEU A 81 0.09 -16.19 10.85
N MET A 82 -0.24 -16.24 9.56
CA MET A 82 0.62 -16.83 8.54
C MET A 82 1.92 -16.04 8.38
N LEU A 83 1.88 -14.72 8.41
CA LEU A 83 3.08 -13.89 8.36
C LEU A 83 4.05 -14.23 9.51
N LEU A 84 3.56 -14.28 10.73
CA LEU A 84 4.38 -14.57 11.92
C LEU A 84 4.89 -16.02 11.94
N ALA A 85 4.03 -16.98 11.60
CA ALA A 85 4.41 -18.40 11.55
C ALA A 85 5.47 -18.69 10.47
N LEU A 86 5.30 -18.14 9.27
CA LEU A 86 6.25 -18.28 8.18
C LEU A 86 7.58 -17.57 8.50
N ALA A 87 7.52 -16.34 9.00
CA ALA A 87 8.71 -15.60 9.38
C ALA A 87 9.53 -16.33 10.47
N ARG A 88 8.86 -16.97 11.44
CA ARG A 88 9.51 -17.83 12.44
C ARG A 88 10.32 -18.95 11.80
N LEU A 89 9.86 -19.50 10.70
CA LEU A 89 10.53 -20.58 9.94
C LEU A 89 11.56 -20.07 8.92
N GLY A 90 11.65 -18.75 8.69
CA GLY A 90 12.42 -18.18 7.59
C GLY A 90 11.76 -18.44 6.22
N ALA A 91 10.47 -18.80 6.21
CA ALA A 91 9.67 -18.95 5.01
C ALA A 91 8.95 -17.63 4.66
N ILE A 92 8.42 -17.55 3.46
CA ILE A 92 8.00 -16.29 2.84
C ILE A 92 6.49 -16.29 2.62
N MET A 93 5.81 -15.26 3.10
CA MET A 93 4.41 -15.00 2.76
C MET A 93 4.31 -14.29 1.41
N VAL A 94 3.42 -14.78 0.54
CA VAL A 94 3.04 -14.14 -0.72
C VAL A 94 1.58 -13.72 -0.62
N PRO A 95 1.29 -12.49 -0.23
CA PRO A 95 -0.09 -12.02 -0.17
C PRO A 95 -0.64 -11.81 -1.58
N VAL A 96 -1.81 -12.43 -1.85
CA VAL A 96 -2.48 -12.42 -3.16
C VAL A 96 -3.82 -11.71 -3.03
N ASN A 97 -4.12 -10.84 -3.98
CA ASN A 97 -5.42 -10.16 -4.02
C ASN A 97 -6.55 -11.20 -4.24
N PRO A 98 -7.52 -11.32 -3.32
CA PRO A 98 -8.64 -12.26 -3.45
C PRO A 98 -9.62 -11.90 -4.59
N GLU A 99 -9.53 -10.69 -5.15
CA GLU A 99 -10.35 -10.26 -6.28
C GLU A 99 -9.71 -10.60 -7.65
N PHE A 100 -8.53 -11.22 -7.68
CA PHE A 100 -7.92 -11.70 -8.91
C PHE A 100 -8.73 -12.82 -9.56
N GLY A 101 -8.85 -12.75 -10.89
CA GLY A 101 -9.30 -13.88 -11.68
C GLY A 101 -8.23 -14.98 -11.77
N VAL A 102 -8.61 -16.11 -12.38
CA VAL A 102 -7.74 -17.30 -12.52
C VAL A 102 -6.40 -16.96 -13.19
N THR A 103 -6.40 -16.15 -14.24
CA THR A 103 -5.19 -15.80 -15.00
C THR A 103 -4.20 -15.01 -14.17
N GLU A 104 -4.67 -14.00 -13.43
CA GLU A 104 -3.84 -13.15 -12.59
C GLU A 104 -3.31 -13.91 -11.38
N ALA A 105 -4.19 -14.67 -10.71
CA ALA A 105 -3.80 -15.53 -9.60
C ALA A 105 -2.76 -16.58 -10.04
N ARG A 106 -2.98 -17.25 -11.19
CA ARG A 106 -2.04 -18.22 -11.76
C ARG A 106 -0.68 -17.61 -12.00
N TYR A 107 -0.63 -16.38 -12.53
CA TYR A 107 0.64 -15.71 -12.76
C TYR A 107 1.43 -15.57 -11.45
N VAL A 108 0.79 -15.04 -10.39
CA VAL A 108 1.45 -14.83 -9.09
C VAL A 108 1.88 -16.16 -8.48
N LEU A 109 0.99 -17.17 -8.42
CA LEU A 109 1.27 -18.47 -7.81
C LEU A 109 2.42 -19.19 -8.53
N LYS A 110 2.42 -19.15 -9.88
CA LYS A 110 3.46 -19.76 -10.71
C LYS A 110 4.78 -19.03 -10.58
N HIS A 111 4.78 -17.69 -10.70
CA HIS A 111 6.00 -16.89 -10.62
C HIS A 111 6.66 -16.99 -9.25
N ALA A 112 5.87 -16.95 -8.17
CA ALA A 112 6.36 -17.12 -6.80
C ALA A 112 6.74 -18.58 -6.49
N GLU A 113 6.39 -19.57 -7.33
CA GLU A 113 6.60 -21.01 -7.06
C GLU A 113 6.14 -21.39 -5.66
N VAL A 114 4.87 -21.15 -5.39
CA VAL A 114 4.32 -21.36 -4.05
C VAL A 114 4.22 -22.84 -3.71
N SER A 115 4.66 -23.21 -2.51
CA SER A 115 4.60 -24.58 -1.99
C SER A 115 3.24 -24.89 -1.34
N ALA A 116 2.53 -23.85 -0.91
CA ALA A 116 1.21 -23.97 -0.29
C ALA A 116 0.35 -22.73 -0.55
N ILE A 117 -0.97 -22.90 -0.42
CA ILE A 117 -1.96 -21.83 -0.57
C ILE A 117 -2.88 -21.87 0.65
N ALA A 118 -2.84 -20.79 1.44
CA ALA A 118 -3.80 -20.49 2.49
C ALA A 118 -4.84 -19.51 1.92
N CYS A 119 -6.09 -19.92 1.78
CA CYS A 119 -7.11 -19.05 1.18
C CYS A 119 -8.42 -19.08 1.98
N SER A 120 -9.31 -18.10 1.70
CA SER A 120 -10.69 -18.17 2.17
C SER A 120 -11.53 -19.09 1.28
N ALA A 121 -12.63 -19.64 1.83
CA ALA A 121 -13.53 -20.53 1.09
C ALA A 121 -14.11 -19.84 -0.15
N GLU A 122 -14.38 -18.52 -0.07
CA GLU A 122 -14.96 -17.75 -1.19
C GLU A 122 -14.08 -17.72 -2.45
N VAL A 123 -12.76 -17.88 -2.32
CA VAL A 123 -11.80 -17.85 -3.45
C VAL A 123 -11.20 -19.21 -3.78
N LEU A 124 -11.61 -20.27 -3.07
CA LEU A 124 -11.04 -21.62 -3.23
C LEU A 124 -11.12 -22.15 -4.67
N VAL A 125 -12.24 -21.93 -5.36
CA VAL A 125 -12.41 -22.36 -6.76
C VAL A 125 -11.38 -21.68 -7.65
N VAL A 126 -11.26 -20.35 -7.57
CA VAL A 126 -10.29 -19.57 -8.35
C VAL A 126 -8.85 -20.00 -8.02
N ALA A 127 -8.55 -20.19 -6.73
CA ALA A 127 -7.22 -20.60 -6.27
C ALA A 127 -6.84 -21.99 -6.80
N ARG A 128 -7.76 -22.97 -6.80
CA ARG A 128 -7.55 -24.32 -7.37
C ARG A 128 -7.33 -24.28 -8.86
N GLU A 129 -8.18 -23.56 -9.60
CA GLU A 129 -8.02 -23.42 -11.04
C GLU A 129 -6.71 -22.69 -11.39
N ALA A 130 -6.33 -21.68 -10.65
CA ALA A 130 -5.08 -20.96 -10.81
C ALA A 130 -3.86 -21.85 -10.53
N ALA A 131 -3.95 -22.76 -9.56
CA ALA A 131 -2.88 -23.69 -9.20
C ALA A 131 -2.83 -24.94 -10.09
N ALA A 132 -3.87 -25.19 -10.90
CA ALA A 132 -3.92 -26.38 -11.75
C ALA A 132 -2.75 -26.44 -12.74
N GLY A 133 -2.01 -27.57 -12.72
CA GLY A 133 -0.83 -27.79 -13.55
C GLY A 133 0.47 -27.20 -13.03
N LEU A 134 0.47 -26.57 -11.84
CA LEU A 134 1.73 -26.20 -11.19
C LEU A 134 2.48 -27.44 -10.70
N THR A 135 3.81 -27.42 -10.81
CA THR A 135 4.67 -28.53 -10.41
C THR A 135 5.85 -27.99 -9.60
N PRO A 136 6.04 -28.45 -8.34
CA PRO A 136 5.14 -29.33 -7.58
C PRO A 136 3.77 -28.68 -7.33
N ALA A 137 2.73 -29.50 -7.16
CA ALA A 137 1.40 -29.00 -6.84
C ALA A 137 1.39 -28.46 -5.39
N PRO A 138 0.95 -27.21 -5.18
CA PRO A 138 0.85 -26.67 -3.83
C PRO A 138 -0.27 -27.36 -3.04
N TRP A 139 -0.08 -27.55 -1.74
CA TRP A 139 -1.16 -28.01 -0.88
C TRP A 139 -2.01 -26.82 -0.39
N PHE A 140 -3.26 -27.14 0.01
CA PHE A 140 -4.24 -26.11 0.38
C PHE A 140 -4.62 -26.20 1.87
N MET A 141 -4.88 -25.05 2.48
CA MET A 141 -5.58 -24.90 3.74
C MET A 141 -6.56 -23.72 3.64
N LEU A 142 -7.67 -23.78 4.37
CA LEU A 142 -8.62 -22.69 4.49
C LEU A 142 -8.34 -21.86 5.74
N LEU A 143 -8.40 -20.56 5.61
CA LEU A 143 -8.32 -19.61 6.71
C LEU A 143 -9.67 -19.47 7.46
N ASP A 144 -10.75 -19.92 6.80
CA ASP A 144 -12.11 -20.02 7.30
C ASP A 144 -12.39 -21.49 7.74
N ASP A 145 -13.67 -21.88 7.80
CA ASP A 145 -14.07 -23.24 8.08
C ASP A 145 -13.67 -24.21 6.95
N ALA A 146 -13.49 -25.49 7.30
CA ALA A 146 -13.16 -26.52 6.34
C ALA A 146 -14.25 -26.68 5.27
N ALA A 147 -13.87 -26.77 4.01
CA ALA A 147 -14.77 -26.94 2.87
C ALA A 147 -14.12 -27.72 1.74
N ASP A 148 -14.93 -28.44 0.96
CA ASP A 148 -14.50 -29.15 -0.27
C ASP A 148 -13.26 -30.04 -0.09
N GLY A 149 -13.13 -30.70 1.07
CA GLY A 149 -12.00 -31.58 1.38
C GLY A 149 -10.69 -30.85 1.71
N VAL A 150 -10.72 -29.51 1.85
CA VAL A 150 -9.58 -28.71 2.32
C VAL A 150 -9.76 -28.44 3.81
N PRO A 151 -8.76 -28.77 4.67
CA PRO A 151 -8.86 -28.57 6.10
C PRO A 151 -8.81 -27.08 6.47
N ALA A 152 -9.51 -26.70 7.53
CA ALA A 152 -9.37 -25.38 8.13
C ALA A 152 -8.04 -25.25 8.87
N LEU A 153 -7.40 -24.08 8.79
CA LEU A 153 -6.20 -23.78 9.57
C LEU A 153 -6.47 -23.88 11.07
N ALA A 154 -7.66 -23.49 11.53
CA ALA A 154 -8.07 -23.60 12.93
C ALA A 154 -8.06 -25.06 13.43
N ASP A 155 -8.58 -26.01 12.64
CA ASP A 155 -8.59 -27.43 12.99
C ASP A 155 -7.16 -28.01 13.01
N LEU A 156 -6.33 -27.62 12.03
CA LEU A 156 -4.94 -28.01 11.96
C LEU A 156 -4.14 -27.50 13.17
N ILE A 157 -4.36 -26.25 13.58
CA ILE A 157 -3.75 -25.64 14.76
C ILE A 157 -4.21 -26.35 16.04
N ALA A 158 -5.50 -26.67 16.17
CA ALA A 158 -6.03 -27.36 17.34
C ALA A 158 -5.45 -28.77 17.52
N ALA A 159 -5.12 -29.45 16.42
CA ALA A 159 -4.50 -30.77 16.42
C ALA A 159 -2.96 -30.75 16.47
N ALA A 160 -2.34 -29.56 16.33
CA ALA A 160 -0.88 -29.43 16.27
C ALA A 160 -0.23 -29.57 17.67
N ALA A 161 1.04 -29.98 17.68
CA ALA A 161 1.84 -29.99 18.88
C ALA A 161 2.04 -28.57 19.46
N ASP A 162 2.12 -28.51 20.79
CA ASP A 162 2.42 -27.28 21.56
C ASP A 162 3.87 -27.24 22.09
N THR A 163 4.72 -28.12 21.56
CA THR A 163 6.13 -28.20 21.94
C THR A 163 6.93 -27.03 21.38
N VAL A 164 8.03 -26.72 22.06
CA VAL A 164 8.93 -25.65 21.60
C VAL A 164 9.47 -25.97 20.20
N LEU A 165 9.22 -25.07 19.25
CA LEU A 165 9.80 -25.08 17.92
C LEU A 165 10.84 -23.96 17.84
N PRO A 166 12.13 -24.25 17.70
CA PRO A 166 13.14 -23.21 17.55
C PRO A 166 12.81 -22.29 16.38
N ALA A 167 13.05 -20.99 16.56
CA ALA A 167 12.96 -20.05 15.44
C ALA A 167 14.17 -20.25 14.51
N ALA A 168 13.92 -20.36 13.22
CA ALA A 168 14.93 -20.49 12.17
C ALA A 168 15.02 -19.22 11.29
N GLY A 169 14.05 -18.32 11.43
CA GLY A 169 14.02 -17.06 10.70
C GLY A 169 14.97 -16.03 11.31
N GLU A 170 15.72 -15.36 10.47
CA GLU A 170 16.69 -14.32 10.80
C GLU A 170 16.25 -12.95 10.25
N ALA A 171 16.87 -11.88 10.74
CA ALA A 171 16.54 -10.50 10.35
C ALA A 171 16.63 -10.26 8.83
N ASP A 172 17.64 -10.80 8.18
CA ASP A 172 17.91 -10.62 6.74
C ASP A 172 17.08 -11.56 5.85
N ASP A 173 16.39 -12.54 6.42
CA ASP A 173 15.53 -13.44 5.65
C ASP A 173 14.35 -12.67 5.03
N THR A 174 14.06 -12.96 3.77
CA THR A 174 12.84 -12.48 3.11
C THR A 174 11.62 -13.02 3.85
N CYS A 175 10.71 -12.16 4.29
CA CYS A 175 9.44 -12.57 4.90
C CYS A 175 8.22 -12.30 4.02
N LEU A 176 8.35 -11.40 3.06
CA LEU A 176 7.27 -10.98 2.17
C LEU A 176 7.74 -10.86 0.72
N ILE A 177 6.91 -11.31 -0.22
CA ILE A 177 6.96 -10.93 -1.63
C ILE A 177 5.64 -10.26 -1.97
N VAL A 178 5.65 -8.93 -2.12
CA VAL A 178 4.45 -8.15 -2.43
C VAL A 178 4.44 -7.80 -3.91
N TYR A 179 3.41 -8.28 -4.63
CA TYR A 179 3.30 -8.02 -6.06
C TYR A 179 2.75 -6.62 -6.34
N THR A 180 3.45 -5.89 -7.21
CA THR A 180 3.02 -4.56 -7.67
C THR A 180 2.36 -4.69 -9.03
N SER A 181 1.35 -3.86 -9.29
CA SER A 181 0.84 -3.68 -10.65
C SER A 181 1.91 -3.00 -11.49
N GLY A 182 2.73 -3.80 -12.16
CA GLY A 182 3.78 -3.32 -13.05
C GLY A 182 3.19 -2.45 -14.16
N THR A 183 3.92 -1.39 -14.52
CA THR A 183 3.52 -0.48 -15.61
C THR A 183 3.97 -1.00 -16.97
N THR A 184 4.71 -2.09 -16.98
CA THR A 184 5.31 -2.72 -18.16
C THR A 184 4.65 -4.05 -18.55
N GLY A 185 3.50 -4.42 -17.92
CA GLY A 185 2.77 -5.65 -18.23
C GLY A 185 2.49 -6.50 -16.99
N PHE A 186 3.34 -7.48 -16.68
CA PHE A 186 3.10 -8.39 -15.57
C PHE A 186 3.52 -7.80 -14.22
N PRO A 187 2.83 -8.14 -13.10
CA PRO A 187 3.19 -7.71 -11.76
C PRO A 187 4.58 -8.19 -11.36
N LYS A 188 5.35 -7.34 -10.65
CA LYS A 188 6.67 -7.68 -10.10
C LYS A 188 6.55 -7.95 -8.62
N GLY A 189 7.25 -8.97 -8.11
CA GLY A 189 7.26 -9.33 -6.70
C GLY A 189 8.39 -8.63 -5.95
N ALA A 190 8.11 -7.55 -5.23
CA ALA A 190 9.10 -6.88 -4.37
C ALA A 190 9.36 -7.69 -3.10
N MET A 191 10.62 -8.07 -2.85
CA MET A 191 11.03 -8.85 -1.68
C MET A 191 11.39 -7.95 -0.50
N HIS A 192 10.90 -8.27 0.67
CA HIS A 192 11.23 -7.55 1.91
C HIS A 192 11.74 -8.50 3.00
N SER A 193 12.84 -8.10 3.65
CA SER A 193 13.37 -8.82 4.80
C SER A 193 12.55 -8.57 6.06
N GLN A 194 12.72 -9.44 7.06
CA GLN A 194 12.16 -9.25 8.39
C GLN A 194 12.65 -7.94 9.01
N GLN A 195 13.94 -7.63 8.88
CA GLN A 195 14.52 -6.36 9.36
C GLN A 195 13.87 -5.14 8.72
N SER A 196 13.68 -5.17 7.40
CA SER A 196 12.99 -4.08 6.67
C SER A 196 11.57 -3.87 7.21
N PHE A 197 10.83 -4.97 7.44
CA PHE A 197 9.47 -4.93 7.97
C PHE A 197 9.43 -4.36 9.40
N VAL A 198 10.28 -4.84 10.29
CA VAL A 198 10.36 -4.38 11.69
C VAL A 198 10.78 -2.91 11.76
N THR A 199 11.84 -2.53 11.03
CA THR A 199 12.31 -1.13 10.99
C THR A 199 11.24 -0.20 10.41
N GLY A 200 10.49 -0.67 9.42
CA GLY A 200 9.32 0.06 8.88
C GLY A 200 8.24 0.30 9.94
N GLY A 201 7.97 -0.69 10.79
CA GLY A 201 7.06 -0.57 11.91
C GLY A 201 7.54 0.43 12.98
N GLU A 202 8.82 0.38 13.35
CA GLU A 202 9.40 1.36 14.28
C GLU A 202 9.31 2.79 13.72
N ALA A 203 9.59 2.98 12.43
CA ALA A 203 9.42 4.27 11.78
C ALA A 203 7.95 4.71 11.71
N TYR A 204 7.01 3.77 11.64
CA TYR A 204 5.59 4.10 11.69
C TYR A 204 5.18 4.55 13.11
N VAL A 205 5.78 3.97 14.16
CA VAL A 205 5.62 4.49 15.53
C VAL A 205 6.04 5.96 15.60
N GLN A 206 7.14 6.33 14.93
CA GLN A 206 7.58 7.74 14.84
C GLN A 206 6.59 8.62 14.07
N ARG A 207 5.97 8.12 13.00
CA ARG A 207 5.11 8.93 12.13
C ARG A 207 3.83 9.36 12.78
N ILE A 208 3.16 8.45 13.50
CA ILE A 208 1.86 8.72 14.11
C ILE A 208 1.89 8.63 15.64
N TYR A 209 3.06 8.52 16.24
CA TYR A 209 3.24 8.40 17.69
C TYR A 209 2.39 7.26 18.27
N VAL A 210 2.48 6.07 17.68
CA VAL A 210 1.76 4.88 18.18
C VAL A 210 2.08 4.66 19.65
N GLN A 211 1.04 4.51 20.46
CA GLN A 211 1.16 4.18 21.87
C GLN A 211 0.74 2.72 22.13
N PRO A 212 1.27 2.08 23.18
CA PRO A 212 0.90 0.70 23.52
C PRO A 212 -0.60 0.51 23.74
N GLU A 213 -1.31 1.52 24.22
CA GLU A 213 -2.75 1.49 24.52
C GLU A 213 -3.63 1.67 23.29
N GLU A 214 -3.04 1.97 22.14
CA GLU A 214 -3.80 2.27 20.93
C GLU A 214 -4.37 1.02 20.25
N ARG A 215 -5.41 1.28 19.47
CA ARG A 215 -6.17 0.31 18.71
C ARG A 215 -6.22 0.77 17.25
N LEU A 216 -5.37 0.16 16.41
CA LEU A 216 -5.24 0.53 15.00
C LEU A 216 -6.28 -0.22 14.16
N MET A 217 -7.22 0.49 13.55
CA MET A 217 -8.23 -0.09 12.67
C MET A 217 -7.67 -0.29 11.25
N ILE A 218 -7.65 -1.53 10.78
CA ILE A 218 -7.12 -1.94 9.49
C ILE A 218 -8.28 -2.13 8.51
N VAL A 219 -8.53 -1.13 7.68
CA VAL A 219 -9.54 -1.13 6.61
C VAL A 219 -8.94 -1.33 5.23
N LEU A 220 -7.62 -1.12 5.09
CA LEU A 220 -6.90 -1.34 3.86
C LEU A 220 -6.54 -2.82 3.69
N PRO A 221 -6.45 -3.33 2.44
CA PRO A 221 -6.21 -4.75 2.21
C PRO A 221 -4.85 -5.24 2.74
N LEU A 222 -4.85 -6.35 3.45
CA LEU A 222 -3.64 -7.00 4.01
C LEU A 222 -2.74 -7.66 2.96
N PHE A 223 -3.09 -7.58 1.68
CA PHE A 223 -2.20 -7.93 0.58
C PHE A 223 -1.43 -6.72 0.00
N HIS A 224 -1.62 -5.53 0.58
CA HIS A 224 -0.90 -4.32 0.21
C HIS A 224 0.06 -3.85 1.29
N ILE A 225 1.14 -3.19 0.80
CA ILE A 225 2.23 -2.67 1.62
C ILE A 225 1.76 -1.71 2.72
N ASN A 226 0.72 -0.89 2.48
CA ASN A 226 0.22 0.07 3.48
C ASN A 226 -0.31 -0.66 4.72
N ALA A 227 -1.21 -1.64 4.55
CA ALA A 227 -1.74 -2.39 5.68
C ALA A 227 -0.65 -3.20 6.40
N LEU A 228 0.28 -3.81 5.65
CA LEU A 228 1.36 -4.63 6.20
C LEU A 228 2.41 -3.78 6.92
N PHE A 229 3.07 -2.83 6.23
CA PHE A 229 4.22 -2.09 6.78
C PHE A 229 3.84 -0.94 7.70
N TYR A 230 2.60 -0.43 7.61
CA TYR A 230 2.19 0.64 8.52
C TYR A 230 1.30 0.10 9.63
N SER A 231 0.16 -0.53 9.29
CA SER A 231 -0.76 -0.96 10.34
C SER A 231 -0.24 -2.18 11.11
N VAL A 232 0.12 -3.28 10.42
CA VAL A 232 0.58 -4.50 11.10
C VAL A 232 1.94 -4.28 11.75
N ALA A 233 2.95 -3.84 10.99
CA ALA A 233 4.30 -3.61 11.53
C ALA A 233 4.32 -2.53 12.61
N GLY A 234 3.54 -1.44 12.44
CA GLY A 234 3.41 -0.39 13.45
C GLY A 234 2.75 -0.87 14.75
N THR A 235 1.74 -1.73 14.64
CA THR A 235 1.11 -2.38 15.82
C THR A 235 2.11 -3.26 16.55
N LEU A 236 2.86 -4.09 15.82
CA LEU A 236 3.92 -4.92 16.38
C LEU A 236 4.99 -4.08 17.07
N ALA A 237 5.53 -3.07 16.38
CA ALA A 237 6.58 -2.22 16.93
C ALA A 237 6.13 -1.41 18.16
N GLY A 238 4.90 -0.88 18.14
CA GLY A 238 4.33 -0.10 19.22
C GLY A 238 3.79 -0.92 20.40
N GLY A 239 3.63 -2.26 20.23
CA GLY A 239 2.98 -3.12 21.22
C GLY A 239 1.49 -2.79 21.40
N ALA A 240 0.85 -2.30 20.35
CA ALA A 240 -0.54 -1.88 20.31
C ALA A 240 -1.50 -3.05 19.97
N CYS A 241 -2.78 -2.74 19.74
CA CYS A 241 -3.79 -3.68 19.30
C CYS A 241 -4.21 -3.35 17.86
N MET A 242 -4.39 -4.35 17.01
CA MET A 242 -4.99 -4.17 15.69
C MET A 242 -6.45 -4.63 15.67
N ILE A 243 -7.28 -3.84 15.00
CA ILE A 243 -8.68 -4.17 14.72
C ILE A 243 -8.75 -4.47 13.23
N ILE A 244 -8.89 -5.72 12.85
CA ILE A 244 -8.96 -6.13 11.47
C ILE A 244 -10.41 -6.04 10.99
N VAL A 245 -10.64 -5.27 9.92
CA VAL A 245 -11.95 -5.14 9.27
C VAL A 245 -11.92 -5.94 7.97
N PRO A 246 -12.83 -6.91 7.76
CA PRO A 246 -12.80 -7.82 6.61
C PRO A 246 -12.73 -7.11 5.26
N LYS A 247 -13.55 -6.07 5.10
CA LYS A 247 -13.60 -5.20 3.92
C LYS A 247 -14.05 -3.80 4.34
N PHE A 248 -13.45 -2.77 3.73
CA PHE A 248 -13.93 -1.41 3.92
C PHE A 248 -15.40 -1.29 3.48
N SER A 249 -16.20 -0.71 4.35
CA SER A 249 -17.59 -0.32 4.09
C SER A 249 -17.83 1.07 4.64
N ALA A 250 -18.14 2.00 3.76
CA ALA A 250 -18.32 3.40 4.15
C ALA A 250 -19.48 3.60 5.12
N SER A 251 -20.58 2.84 4.97
CA SER A 251 -21.77 2.95 5.82
C SER A 251 -21.58 2.41 7.23
N THR A 252 -20.63 1.48 7.43
CA THR A 252 -20.36 0.86 8.73
C THR A 252 -19.08 1.35 9.38
N PHE A 253 -18.26 2.13 8.68
CA PHE A 253 -16.94 2.57 9.13
C PHE A 253 -16.95 3.22 10.53
N TRP A 254 -17.82 4.21 10.73
CA TRP A 254 -17.91 4.93 12.00
C TRP A 254 -18.50 4.09 13.14
N GLN A 255 -19.42 3.19 12.80
CA GLN A 255 -19.99 2.26 13.79
C GLN A 255 -18.92 1.27 14.26
N ILE A 256 -18.15 0.68 13.34
CA ILE A 256 -17.03 -0.21 13.70
C ILE A 256 -16.00 0.55 14.56
N ALA A 257 -15.65 1.78 14.19
CA ALA A 257 -14.72 2.59 14.95
C ALA A 257 -15.20 2.84 16.39
N LEU A 258 -16.50 3.12 16.56
CA LEU A 258 -17.14 3.30 17.88
C LEU A 258 -17.12 2.01 18.69
N ASP A 259 -17.66 0.92 18.12
CA ASP A 259 -17.86 -0.35 18.83
C ASP A 259 -16.54 -1.00 19.25
N THR A 260 -15.50 -0.86 18.42
CA THR A 260 -14.18 -1.43 18.70
C THR A 260 -13.26 -0.50 19.48
N GLY A 261 -13.66 0.77 19.67
CA GLY A 261 -12.82 1.79 20.32
C GLY A 261 -11.54 2.09 19.56
N ALA A 262 -11.58 2.05 18.24
CA ALA A 262 -10.44 2.37 17.38
C ALA A 262 -9.90 3.78 17.67
N THR A 263 -8.57 3.93 17.76
CA THR A 263 -7.90 5.21 18.07
C THR A 263 -7.09 5.76 16.90
N ALA A 264 -6.70 4.90 15.97
CA ALA A 264 -5.95 5.26 14.77
C ALA A 264 -6.45 4.45 13.56
N VAL A 265 -6.31 5.02 12.38
CA VAL A 265 -6.67 4.35 11.11
C VAL A 265 -5.81 4.86 9.97
N ASN A 266 -5.49 3.95 9.03
CA ASN A 266 -4.88 4.30 7.75
C ASN A 266 -5.94 4.27 6.66
N ILE A 267 -5.94 5.30 5.82
CA ILE A 267 -6.79 5.36 4.64
C ILE A 267 -5.98 5.71 3.39
N ILE A 268 -6.61 5.61 2.25
CA ILE A 268 -6.16 6.21 0.99
C ILE A 268 -7.14 7.30 0.59
N GLU A 269 -6.74 8.14 -0.35
CA GLU A 269 -7.54 9.29 -0.81
C GLU A 269 -8.97 8.91 -1.21
N ALA A 270 -9.15 7.78 -1.91
CA ALA A 270 -10.47 7.29 -2.32
C ALA A 270 -11.39 7.05 -1.11
N ILE A 271 -10.89 6.39 -0.06
CA ILE A 271 -11.65 6.15 1.17
C ILE A 271 -12.01 7.49 1.84
N GLY A 272 -11.05 8.41 1.95
CA GLY A 272 -11.30 9.73 2.53
C GLY A 272 -12.39 10.48 1.77
N THR A 273 -12.33 10.50 0.44
CA THR A 273 -13.34 11.12 -0.42
C THR A 273 -14.72 10.50 -0.23
N ILE A 274 -14.79 9.16 -0.15
CA ILE A 274 -16.05 8.45 0.07
C ILE A 274 -16.63 8.85 1.44
N LEU A 275 -15.85 8.79 2.52
CA LEU A 275 -16.33 9.13 3.86
C LEU A 275 -16.83 10.57 3.96
N ILE A 276 -16.16 11.52 3.31
CA ILE A 276 -16.58 12.93 3.27
C ILE A 276 -17.93 13.10 2.56
N LYS A 277 -18.21 12.33 1.51
CA LYS A 277 -19.43 12.41 0.72
C LYS A 277 -20.62 11.63 1.30
N ARG A 278 -20.39 10.80 2.33
CA ARG A 278 -21.47 10.03 2.98
C ARG A 278 -22.39 10.92 3.81
N PRO A 279 -23.67 10.50 3.99
CA PRO A 279 -24.60 11.21 4.87
C PRO A 279 -24.03 11.35 6.29
N ARG A 280 -24.14 12.54 6.86
CA ARG A 280 -23.65 12.81 8.23
C ARG A 280 -24.38 11.98 9.30
N SER A 281 -25.56 11.44 9.01
CA SER A 281 -26.26 10.51 9.89
C SER A 281 -25.51 9.19 10.14
N GLU A 282 -24.55 8.83 9.31
CA GLU A 282 -23.69 7.67 9.50
C GLU A 282 -22.52 7.94 10.44
N PHE A 283 -22.17 9.20 10.63
CA PHE A 283 -21.10 9.59 11.55
C PHE A 283 -21.46 9.28 13.01
N ARG A 284 -20.47 8.84 13.78
CA ARG A 284 -20.62 8.50 15.20
C ARG A 284 -19.67 9.36 16.02
N ALA A 285 -20.15 10.45 16.57
CA ALA A 285 -19.35 11.44 17.31
C ALA A 285 -18.63 10.86 18.55
N GLY A 286 -19.09 9.74 19.09
CA GLY A 286 -18.45 9.05 20.21
C GLY A 286 -17.24 8.16 19.85
N HIS A 287 -16.84 8.09 18.57
CA HIS A 287 -15.64 7.35 18.19
C HIS A 287 -14.39 7.94 18.84
N ARG A 288 -13.33 7.13 18.92
CA ARG A 288 -12.06 7.51 19.57
C ARG A 288 -10.89 7.70 18.61
N ILE A 289 -11.14 7.67 17.29
CA ILE A 289 -10.07 7.91 16.32
C ILE A 289 -9.55 9.32 16.51
N SER A 290 -8.29 9.42 16.87
CA SER A 290 -7.58 10.70 17.03
C SER A 290 -6.46 10.87 16.01
N LYS A 291 -6.07 9.80 15.31
CA LYS A 291 -4.96 9.76 14.37
C LYS A 291 -5.40 9.11 13.05
N LEU A 292 -5.13 9.80 11.95
CA LEU A 292 -5.42 9.31 10.61
C LEU A 292 -4.20 9.51 9.72
N TYR A 293 -3.70 8.40 9.14
CA TYR A 293 -2.61 8.43 8.17
C TYR A 293 -3.13 8.23 6.76
N GLY A 294 -2.60 9.01 5.80
CA GLY A 294 -2.90 8.89 4.38
C GLY A 294 -3.95 9.89 3.85
N ALA A 295 -4.44 10.83 4.68
CA ALA A 295 -5.27 11.93 4.21
C ALA A 295 -4.45 12.95 3.42
N ARG A 296 -5.01 13.42 2.30
CA ARG A 296 -4.47 14.58 1.58
C ARG A 296 -4.92 15.89 2.21
N HIS A 297 -4.16 16.94 1.98
CA HIS A 297 -4.41 18.27 2.56
C HIS A 297 -5.84 18.79 2.31
N GLY A 298 -6.39 18.61 1.11
CA GLY A 298 -7.76 19.04 0.81
C GLY A 298 -8.86 18.37 1.64
N MET A 299 -8.55 17.28 2.35
CA MET A 299 -9.47 16.55 3.23
C MET A 299 -9.27 16.91 4.71
N MET A 300 -8.11 17.47 5.08
CA MET A 300 -7.69 17.62 6.47
C MET A 300 -8.66 18.47 7.28
N GLU A 301 -9.13 19.60 6.71
CA GLU A 301 -10.08 20.48 7.39
C GLU A 301 -11.39 19.75 7.74
N VAL A 302 -11.93 18.96 6.81
CA VAL A 302 -13.17 18.20 7.04
C VAL A 302 -12.97 17.13 8.10
N PHE A 303 -11.88 16.35 8.02
CA PHE A 303 -11.61 15.33 9.02
C PHE A 303 -11.38 15.92 10.41
N LYS A 304 -10.72 17.07 10.51
CA LYS A 304 -10.47 17.76 11.77
C LYS A 304 -11.72 18.37 12.36
N ASN A 305 -12.47 19.11 11.56
CA ASN A 305 -13.58 19.93 12.05
C ASN A 305 -14.88 19.14 12.15
N ASP A 306 -15.20 18.32 11.11
CA ASP A 306 -16.48 17.63 11.02
C ASP A 306 -16.44 16.22 11.61
N PHE A 307 -15.28 15.56 11.53
CA PHE A 307 -15.09 14.20 12.06
C PHE A 307 -14.24 14.15 13.34
N HIS A 308 -13.83 15.29 13.87
CA HIS A 308 -13.13 15.44 15.15
C HIS A 308 -11.82 14.63 15.27
N ILE A 309 -11.08 14.47 14.17
CA ILE A 309 -9.79 13.79 14.14
C ILE A 309 -8.67 14.83 14.15
N PRO A 310 -7.98 15.06 15.28
CA PRO A 310 -7.02 16.17 15.41
C PRO A 310 -5.70 15.95 14.65
N HIS A 311 -5.22 14.70 14.53
CA HIS A 311 -3.93 14.40 13.92
C HIS A 311 -4.08 13.71 12.56
N LEU A 312 -3.73 14.45 11.51
CA LEU A 312 -3.85 14.01 10.12
C LEU A 312 -2.47 14.05 9.48
N ILE A 313 -1.94 12.88 9.15
CA ILE A 313 -0.58 12.72 8.66
C ILE A 313 -0.60 12.20 7.23
N GLY A 314 0.05 12.90 6.33
CA GLY A 314 0.35 12.45 4.98
C GLY A 314 1.81 12.05 4.85
N GLY A 315 2.13 11.26 3.83
CA GLY A 315 3.49 10.83 3.55
C GLY A 315 3.62 10.21 2.16
N TYR A 316 4.83 9.76 1.83
CA TYR A 316 5.12 9.10 0.58
C TYR A 316 5.92 7.82 0.81
N GLY A 317 5.60 6.84 0.00
CA GLY A 317 6.26 5.56 -0.12
C GLY A 317 5.63 4.76 -1.25
N MET A 318 6.25 3.68 -1.61
CA MET A 318 5.77 2.73 -2.59
C MET A 318 6.10 1.31 -2.13
N THR A 319 5.70 0.30 -2.87
CA THR A 319 5.91 -1.09 -2.44
C THR A 319 7.39 -1.38 -2.21
N GLU A 320 8.26 -0.86 -3.05
CA GLU A 320 9.70 -1.06 -3.01
C GLU A 320 10.40 -0.32 -1.86
N ILE A 321 9.81 0.79 -1.38
CA ILE A 321 10.35 1.66 -0.31
C ILE A 321 9.22 2.13 0.62
N PRO A 322 8.73 1.29 1.53
CA PRO A 322 7.57 1.61 2.37
C PRO A 322 7.82 2.80 3.30
N GLY A 323 7.44 4.00 2.86
CA GLY A 323 7.43 5.19 3.69
C GLY A 323 8.77 5.90 3.88
N VAL A 324 9.09 6.77 2.95
CA VAL A 324 10.33 7.57 2.94
C VAL A 324 10.14 8.95 3.55
N THR A 325 9.07 9.65 3.18
CA THR A 325 8.74 10.97 3.71
C THR A 325 7.44 10.93 4.51
N SER A 326 7.27 11.86 5.43
CA SER A 326 6.05 12.00 6.22
C SER A 326 5.93 13.43 6.73
N ASN A 327 4.73 13.99 6.68
CA ASN A 327 4.42 15.18 7.45
C ASN A 327 4.66 14.90 8.94
N PRO A 328 5.20 15.83 9.69
CA PRO A 328 5.47 15.64 11.11
C PRO A 328 4.15 15.49 11.88
N PHE A 329 4.16 14.63 12.90
CA PHE A 329 3.03 14.49 13.83
C PHE A 329 2.79 15.78 14.61
N GLU A 330 3.87 16.42 15.06
CA GLU A 330 3.90 17.73 15.68
C GLU A 330 4.69 18.69 14.81
N GLY A 331 4.13 19.87 14.55
CA GLY A 331 4.76 20.89 13.73
C GLY A 331 4.00 21.23 12.45
N PRO A 332 4.58 22.07 11.60
CA PRO A 332 3.90 22.56 10.42
C PRO A 332 3.72 21.45 9.36
N SER A 333 2.57 21.44 8.73
CA SER A 333 2.26 20.65 7.55
C SER A 333 1.98 21.59 6.39
N LYS A 334 2.55 21.34 5.21
CA LYS A 334 2.40 22.21 4.05
C LYS A 334 1.41 21.61 3.05
N VAL A 335 0.56 22.46 2.50
CA VAL A 335 -0.46 22.06 1.50
C VAL A 335 0.19 21.37 0.31
N GLY A 336 -0.31 20.18 -0.07
CA GLY A 336 0.20 19.39 -1.19
C GLY A 336 1.52 18.67 -0.95
N SER A 337 2.13 18.84 0.23
CA SER A 337 3.41 18.23 0.58
C SER A 337 3.26 16.77 0.98
N MET A 338 4.25 15.97 0.59
CA MET A 338 4.50 14.61 1.10
C MET A 338 5.27 14.59 2.43
N GLY A 339 5.59 15.77 2.97
CA GLY A 339 6.43 15.96 4.16
C GLY A 339 7.93 15.99 3.85
N PRO A 340 8.76 16.27 4.88
CA PRO A 340 10.21 16.10 4.83
C PRO A 340 10.58 14.60 4.86
N VAL A 341 11.88 14.30 4.75
CA VAL A 341 12.41 12.95 4.99
C VAL A 341 11.96 12.48 6.38
N GLY A 342 11.39 11.29 6.44
CA GLY A 342 11.00 10.65 7.69
C GLY A 342 12.18 10.44 8.63
N ARG A 343 11.89 9.95 9.83
CA ARG A 343 12.91 9.66 10.85
C ARG A 343 12.63 8.31 11.49
N HIS A 344 13.71 7.68 11.98
CA HIS A 344 13.59 6.58 12.92
C HIS A 344 13.38 7.16 14.34
N PRO A 345 12.65 6.48 15.25
CA PRO A 345 12.53 6.91 16.65
C PRO A 345 13.89 7.03 17.35
N ASP A 346 14.81 6.12 17.10
CA ASP A 346 16.18 6.19 17.57
C ASP A 346 17.03 7.02 16.61
N PRO A 347 17.49 8.23 17.02
CA PRO A 347 18.28 9.12 16.18
C PRO A 347 19.67 8.56 15.83
N ALA A 348 20.16 7.55 16.57
CA ALA A 348 21.41 6.87 16.27
C ALA A 348 21.28 5.92 15.05
N ARG A 349 20.05 5.62 14.61
CA ARG A 349 19.83 4.76 13.45
C ARG A 349 19.69 5.59 12.18
N PRO A 350 20.41 5.23 11.11
CA PRO A 350 20.23 5.87 9.82
C PRO A 350 18.79 5.62 9.32
N TRP A 351 18.21 6.64 8.71
CA TRP A 351 16.93 6.52 8.05
C TRP A 351 17.11 6.69 6.54
N ALA A 352 16.25 7.47 5.88
CA ALA A 352 16.33 7.67 4.45
C ALA A 352 17.28 8.81 4.09
N GLN A 353 18.01 8.63 3.01
CA GLN A 353 18.66 9.69 2.26
C GLN A 353 17.90 9.88 0.96
N CYS A 354 17.56 11.12 0.64
CA CYS A 354 16.80 11.49 -0.55
C CYS A 354 17.57 12.52 -1.35
N ARG A 355 17.73 12.26 -2.64
CA ARG A 355 18.26 13.23 -3.62
C ARG A 355 17.22 13.47 -4.71
N ILE A 356 17.24 14.63 -5.31
CA ILE A 356 16.47 14.96 -6.50
C ILE A 356 17.50 15.15 -7.61
N VAL A 357 17.39 14.39 -8.69
CA VAL A 357 18.39 14.37 -9.74
C VAL A 357 17.77 14.62 -11.12
N ASP A 358 18.59 15.16 -12.03
CA ASP A 358 18.30 15.23 -13.45
C ASP A 358 18.48 13.86 -14.16
N ASP A 359 18.31 13.82 -15.48
CA ASP A 359 18.46 12.59 -16.26
C ASP A 359 19.92 12.07 -16.27
N ASP A 360 20.90 12.96 -16.08
CA ASP A 360 22.32 12.63 -16.00
C ASP A 360 22.74 12.16 -14.59
N GLY A 361 21.88 12.35 -13.59
CA GLY A 361 22.12 11.95 -12.19
C GLY A 361 22.73 13.05 -11.31
N ASN A 362 22.80 14.29 -11.83
CA ASN A 362 23.28 15.44 -11.07
C ASN A 362 22.20 15.95 -10.11
N ASP A 363 22.63 16.45 -8.95
CA ASP A 363 21.72 16.98 -7.94
C ASP A 363 21.04 18.27 -8.43
N ILE A 364 19.71 18.30 -8.25
CA ILE A 364 18.89 19.48 -8.49
C ILE A 364 18.67 20.21 -7.16
N GLY A 365 18.96 21.52 -7.15
CA GLY A 365 18.79 22.38 -5.98
C GLY A 365 17.33 22.57 -5.55
N ALA A 366 17.14 23.27 -4.42
CA ALA A 366 15.83 23.60 -3.90
C ALA A 366 14.98 24.37 -4.93
N GLY A 367 13.71 23.98 -5.06
CA GLY A 367 12.76 24.56 -6.02
C GLY A 367 12.76 23.91 -7.39
N GLY A 368 13.83 23.22 -7.81
CA GLY A 368 13.87 22.49 -9.07
C GLY A 368 13.11 21.15 -9.00
N THR A 369 12.73 20.63 -10.15
CA THR A 369 12.01 19.36 -10.31
C THR A 369 12.92 18.32 -10.94
N GLY A 370 12.99 17.12 -10.36
CA GLY A 370 13.73 15.98 -10.87
C GLY A 370 13.28 14.67 -10.29
N GLU A 371 13.95 13.59 -10.65
CA GLU A 371 13.65 12.26 -10.16
C GLU A 371 14.09 12.12 -8.68
N LEU A 372 13.17 11.65 -7.84
CA LEU A 372 13.51 11.26 -6.47
C LEU A 372 14.29 9.94 -6.48
N ILE A 373 15.49 9.96 -5.92
CA ILE A 373 16.26 8.75 -5.66
C ILE A 373 16.51 8.59 -4.17
N VAL A 374 16.50 7.32 -3.70
CA VAL A 374 16.42 7.02 -2.26
C VAL A 374 17.42 5.94 -1.84
N LYS A 375 18.05 6.12 -0.68
CA LYS A 375 18.67 5.06 0.12
C LYS A 375 17.96 4.98 1.45
N THR A 376 17.54 3.78 1.88
CA THR A 376 16.81 3.59 3.13
C THR A 376 16.97 2.16 3.65
N PRO A 377 16.98 1.92 4.98
CA PRO A 377 17.06 0.58 5.55
C PRO A 377 15.80 -0.26 5.33
N ILE A 378 14.69 0.36 4.87
CA ILE A 378 13.43 -0.34 4.59
C ILE A 378 13.23 -0.62 3.09
N ILE A 379 14.30 -0.54 2.30
CA ILE A 379 14.24 -0.82 0.87
C ILE A 379 13.99 -2.32 0.62
N MET A 380 13.32 -2.63 -0.50
CA MET A 380 13.22 -4.01 -0.97
C MET A 380 14.60 -4.62 -1.21
N GLN A 381 14.72 -5.93 -1.04
CA GLN A 381 15.93 -6.69 -1.40
C GLN A 381 16.11 -6.84 -2.93
N GLY A 382 15.07 -6.53 -3.69
CA GLY A 382 15.00 -6.64 -5.15
C GLY A 382 13.68 -7.24 -5.59
N TYR A 383 13.52 -7.42 -6.90
CA TYR A 383 12.37 -8.12 -7.47
C TYR A 383 12.65 -9.63 -7.55
N PHE A 384 11.73 -10.42 -7.02
CA PHE A 384 11.85 -11.88 -7.00
C PHE A 384 12.02 -12.42 -8.42
N ARG A 385 13.12 -13.16 -8.64
CA ARG A 385 13.47 -13.78 -9.95
C ARG A 385 13.54 -12.82 -11.13
N ASP A 386 13.82 -11.56 -10.88
CA ASP A 386 13.94 -10.55 -11.91
C ASP A 386 15.18 -9.68 -11.65
N ALA A 387 16.34 -10.26 -11.94
CA ALA A 387 17.63 -9.60 -11.70
C ALA A 387 17.81 -8.37 -12.62
N GLU A 388 17.27 -8.42 -13.85
CA GLU A 388 17.36 -7.31 -14.79
C GLU A 388 16.58 -6.10 -14.29
N GLN A 389 15.31 -6.29 -13.91
CA GLN A 389 14.49 -5.20 -13.37
C GLN A 389 15.04 -4.71 -12.03
N THR A 390 15.63 -5.61 -11.22
CA THR A 390 16.32 -5.21 -10.00
C THR A 390 17.50 -4.30 -10.30
N ALA A 391 18.38 -4.69 -11.24
CA ALA A 391 19.52 -3.87 -11.65
C ALA A 391 19.06 -2.51 -12.21
N ASN A 392 18.01 -2.49 -13.03
CA ASN A 392 17.46 -1.26 -13.62
C ASN A 392 16.80 -0.33 -12.58
N ALA A 393 16.38 -0.86 -11.43
CA ALA A 393 15.78 -0.07 -10.36
C ALA A 393 16.82 0.64 -9.47
N PHE A 394 18.11 0.32 -9.63
CA PHE A 394 19.19 0.90 -8.82
C PHE A 394 20.29 1.50 -9.69
N ARG A 395 20.87 2.62 -9.22
CA ARG A 395 22.05 3.25 -9.78
C ARG A 395 22.97 3.66 -8.62
N ASP A 396 24.19 3.16 -8.57
CA ASP A 396 25.19 3.47 -7.52
C ASP A 396 24.64 3.28 -6.08
N GLY A 397 23.81 2.25 -5.91
CA GLY A 397 23.16 1.93 -4.65
C GLY A 397 22.00 2.86 -4.27
N TRP A 398 21.56 3.74 -5.18
CA TRP A 398 20.34 4.53 -5.05
C TRP A 398 19.19 3.86 -5.79
N PHE A 399 18.05 3.75 -5.13
CA PHE A 399 16.81 3.29 -5.74
C PHE A 399 16.19 4.43 -6.56
N LEU A 400 15.90 4.16 -7.82
CA LEU A 400 15.25 5.07 -8.77
C LEU A 400 13.74 4.94 -8.63
N THR A 401 13.06 5.95 -8.08
CA THR A 401 11.62 5.84 -7.81
C THR A 401 10.76 5.95 -9.06
N GLY A 402 11.28 6.56 -10.11
CA GLY A 402 10.51 6.95 -11.29
C GLY A 402 9.50 8.08 -11.01
N ASP A 403 9.56 8.70 -9.84
CA ASP A 403 8.69 9.81 -9.43
C ASP A 403 9.45 11.14 -9.52
N LEU A 404 8.88 12.09 -10.25
CA LEU A 404 9.38 13.45 -10.29
C LEU A 404 8.81 14.23 -9.10
N VAL A 405 9.69 14.87 -8.38
CA VAL A 405 9.36 15.64 -7.18
C VAL A 405 10.09 16.99 -7.17
N ARG A 406 9.58 17.89 -6.36
CA ARG A 406 10.23 19.16 -6.02
C ARG A 406 10.44 19.20 -4.51
N ARG A 407 11.54 19.79 -4.05
CA ARG A 407 11.81 20.04 -2.62
C ARG A 407 11.94 21.53 -2.39
N ASP A 408 11.23 22.06 -1.39
CA ASP A 408 11.36 23.46 -1.00
C ASP A 408 12.57 23.71 -0.07
N ALA A 409 12.78 24.98 0.28
CA ALA A 409 13.89 25.40 1.14
C ALA A 409 13.82 24.83 2.56
N ASP A 410 12.62 24.50 3.04
CA ASP A 410 12.40 23.90 4.37
C ASP A 410 12.50 22.37 4.35
N GLY A 411 12.82 21.75 3.20
CA GLY A 411 13.02 20.32 3.04
C GLY A 411 11.76 19.50 2.80
N TYR A 412 10.62 20.14 2.53
CA TYR A 412 9.38 19.45 2.19
C TYR A 412 9.36 19.02 0.73
N PHE A 413 8.97 17.77 0.50
CA PHE A 413 8.84 17.18 -0.84
C PHE A 413 7.41 17.34 -1.36
N PHE A 414 7.30 17.60 -2.66
CA PHE A 414 6.03 17.72 -3.38
C PHE A 414 6.07 16.82 -4.60
N PHE A 415 5.07 15.94 -4.71
CA PHE A 415 4.92 15.10 -5.90
C PHE A 415 4.52 15.94 -7.10
N VAL A 416 5.19 15.74 -8.22
CA VAL A 416 4.89 16.43 -9.48
C VAL A 416 4.23 15.48 -10.46
N SER A 417 4.88 14.35 -10.78
CA SER A 417 4.38 13.36 -11.75
C SER A 417 5.15 12.05 -11.64
N ARG A 418 4.67 11.01 -12.32
CA ARG A 418 5.50 9.87 -12.73
C ARG A 418 6.34 10.25 -13.93
N LYS A 419 7.62 9.86 -13.95
CA LYS A 419 8.54 10.13 -15.06
C LYS A 419 7.99 9.62 -16.40
N LYS A 420 7.35 8.45 -16.39
CA LYS A 420 6.70 7.85 -17.57
C LYS A 420 5.32 8.42 -17.92
N ASP A 421 4.72 9.23 -17.03
CA ASP A 421 3.44 9.92 -17.25
C ASP A 421 3.64 11.38 -17.65
N ILE A 422 4.88 11.79 -17.89
CA ILE A 422 5.22 13.06 -18.49
C ILE A 422 4.82 13.05 -19.97
N ILE A 423 4.20 14.12 -20.40
CA ILE A 423 3.83 14.40 -21.79
C ILE A 423 4.81 15.46 -22.30
N ARG A 424 5.69 15.09 -23.22
CA ARG A 424 6.67 16.02 -23.82
C ARG A 424 6.02 16.74 -24.99
N ARG A 425 5.68 18.00 -24.79
CA ARG A 425 5.00 18.80 -25.81
C ARG A 425 5.70 20.14 -25.98
N ARG A 426 6.13 20.43 -27.21
CA ARG A 426 6.80 21.70 -27.60
C ARG A 426 8.01 22.06 -26.73
N GLY A 427 8.83 21.04 -26.43
CA GLY A 427 10.02 21.18 -25.60
C GLY A 427 9.76 21.21 -24.08
N GLU A 428 8.50 21.14 -23.63
CA GLU A 428 8.12 21.22 -22.22
C GLU A 428 7.63 19.86 -21.69
N ASN A 429 7.94 19.61 -20.43
CA ASN A 429 7.50 18.44 -19.69
C ASN A 429 6.20 18.72 -18.93
N ILE A 430 5.09 18.23 -19.44
CA ILE A 430 3.75 18.43 -18.85
C ILE A 430 3.39 17.25 -17.98
N SER A 431 2.97 17.51 -16.75
CA SER A 431 2.50 16.48 -15.82
C SER A 431 1.10 15.98 -16.19
N GLY A 432 0.97 14.71 -16.59
CA GLY A 432 -0.33 14.10 -16.79
C GLY A 432 -1.17 14.06 -15.49
N ALA A 433 -0.53 13.99 -14.32
CA ALA A 433 -1.22 14.04 -13.03
C ALA A 433 -1.78 15.43 -12.71
N GLU A 434 -1.13 16.51 -13.16
CA GLU A 434 -1.67 17.87 -13.04
C GLU A 434 -2.95 18.02 -13.89
N LEU A 435 -2.91 17.49 -15.12
CA LEU A 435 -4.08 17.52 -16.00
C LEU A 435 -5.23 16.70 -15.43
N ASP A 436 -4.97 15.50 -14.93
CA ASP A 436 -5.99 14.66 -14.27
C ASP A 436 -6.66 15.42 -13.12
N ARG A 437 -5.87 16.09 -12.29
CA ARG A 437 -6.40 16.85 -11.15
C ARG A 437 -7.27 18.01 -11.61
N VAL A 438 -6.77 18.85 -12.48
CA VAL A 438 -7.47 20.09 -12.88
C VAL A 438 -8.73 19.78 -13.68
N ILE A 439 -8.67 18.84 -14.62
CA ILE A 439 -9.83 18.47 -15.44
C ILE A 439 -10.82 17.64 -14.58
N GLY A 440 -10.34 16.87 -13.62
CA GLY A 440 -11.17 16.13 -12.66
C GLY A 440 -11.99 17.01 -11.70
N GLU A 441 -11.62 18.29 -11.54
CA GLU A 441 -12.40 19.29 -10.77
C GLU A 441 -13.64 19.80 -11.54
N HIS A 442 -13.76 19.50 -12.84
CA HIS A 442 -14.93 19.88 -13.62
C HIS A 442 -16.20 19.21 -13.06
N PRO A 443 -17.32 19.96 -12.84
CA PRO A 443 -18.51 19.44 -12.15
C PRO A 443 -19.13 18.19 -12.79
N ALA A 444 -19.07 18.06 -14.11
CA ALA A 444 -19.64 16.92 -14.84
C ALA A 444 -18.67 15.74 -15.01
N VAL A 445 -17.41 15.84 -14.56
CA VAL A 445 -16.41 14.77 -14.71
C VAL A 445 -16.43 13.84 -13.50
N PHE A 446 -16.56 12.54 -13.76
CA PHE A 446 -16.43 11.49 -12.74
C PHE A 446 -14.98 11.02 -12.63
N GLU A 447 -14.36 10.66 -13.77
CA GLU A 447 -12.96 10.25 -13.86
C GLU A 447 -12.31 10.84 -15.11
N VAL A 448 -10.99 11.03 -15.06
CA VAL A 448 -10.21 11.51 -16.20
C VAL A 448 -8.81 10.92 -16.16
N ALA A 449 -8.26 10.68 -17.35
CA ALA A 449 -6.87 10.27 -17.53
C ALA A 449 -6.23 11.03 -18.69
N ALA A 450 -5.23 11.82 -18.40
CA ALA A 450 -4.38 12.46 -19.40
C ALA A 450 -3.19 11.56 -19.75
N ILE A 451 -2.96 11.35 -21.03
CA ILE A 451 -1.90 10.49 -21.56
C ILE A 451 -1.15 11.20 -22.70
N ALA A 452 0.11 10.81 -22.87
CA ALA A 452 0.91 11.15 -24.02
C ALA A 452 0.46 10.31 -25.23
N VAL A 453 0.26 10.94 -26.38
CA VAL A 453 0.07 10.26 -27.66
C VAL A 453 1.04 10.86 -28.70
N PRO A 454 1.62 10.05 -29.60
CA PRO A 454 2.56 10.56 -30.59
C PRO A 454 1.93 11.63 -31.47
N SER A 455 2.68 12.71 -31.74
CA SER A 455 2.29 13.75 -32.67
C SER A 455 3.02 13.63 -34.03
N GLU A 456 2.52 14.35 -34.99
CA GLU A 456 3.13 14.45 -36.35
C GLU A 456 4.48 15.18 -36.33
N LEU A 457 4.78 15.89 -35.24
CA LEU A 457 6.00 16.69 -35.09
C LEU A 457 7.15 15.99 -34.36
N GLY A 458 6.98 14.68 -34.06
CA GLY A 458 7.99 13.86 -33.38
C GLY A 458 8.04 13.99 -31.86
N GLU A 459 7.19 14.81 -31.27
CA GLU A 459 6.94 14.90 -29.81
C GLU A 459 5.57 14.32 -29.44
N ASP A 460 5.18 14.45 -28.18
CA ASP A 460 3.86 14.04 -27.72
C ASP A 460 2.80 15.12 -27.93
N GLU A 461 1.55 14.68 -28.00
CA GLU A 461 0.36 15.48 -27.81
C GLU A 461 -0.44 14.98 -26.59
N ILE A 462 -1.27 15.88 -26.06
CA ILE A 462 -2.12 15.56 -24.92
C ILE A 462 -3.44 14.96 -25.42
N LEU A 463 -3.73 13.73 -24.99
CA LEU A 463 -5.04 13.12 -25.07
C LEU A 463 -5.61 12.96 -23.66
N VAL A 464 -6.86 13.39 -23.45
CA VAL A 464 -7.59 13.12 -22.20
C VAL A 464 -8.79 12.22 -22.48
N ALA A 465 -8.90 11.13 -21.71
CA ALA A 465 -10.07 10.27 -21.68
C ALA A 465 -10.92 10.66 -20.47
N VAL A 466 -12.19 10.98 -20.69
CA VAL A 466 -13.10 11.53 -19.67
C VAL A 466 -14.31 10.65 -19.51
N VAL A 467 -14.65 10.28 -18.30
CA VAL A 467 -15.90 9.60 -17.91
C VAL A 467 -16.83 10.64 -17.29
N PRO A 468 -18.02 10.89 -17.84
CA PRO A 468 -19.01 11.78 -17.24
C PRO A 468 -19.57 11.21 -15.93
N ARG A 469 -20.06 12.08 -15.05
CA ARG A 469 -20.82 11.64 -13.87
C ARG A 469 -22.12 10.97 -14.28
N PRO A 470 -22.61 9.98 -13.51
CA PRO A 470 -23.90 9.36 -13.79
C PRO A 470 -25.03 10.39 -13.96
N GLY A 471 -25.75 10.30 -15.08
CA GLY A 471 -26.83 11.21 -15.42
C GLY A 471 -26.41 12.59 -15.94
N GLN A 472 -25.12 12.82 -16.15
CA GLN A 472 -24.58 14.04 -16.76
C GLN A 472 -23.95 13.76 -18.11
N THR A 473 -23.86 14.79 -18.93
CA THR A 473 -23.13 14.77 -20.21
C THR A 473 -22.06 15.85 -20.17
N VAL A 474 -20.96 15.60 -20.85
CA VAL A 474 -19.90 16.58 -21.06
C VAL A 474 -19.37 16.42 -22.47
N THR A 475 -19.04 17.51 -23.12
CA THR A 475 -18.49 17.53 -24.48
C THR A 475 -16.98 17.79 -24.46
N ALA A 476 -16.31 17.42 -25.52
CA ALA A 476 -14.88 17.74 -25.71
C ALA A 476 -14.63 19.27 -25.70
N GLY A 477 -15.57 20.06 -26.20
CA GLY A 477 -15.50 21.52 -26.18
C GLY A 477 -15.52 22.09 -24.75
N GLU A 478 -16.40 21.61 -23.89
CA GLU A 478 -16.49 22.03 -22.48
C GLU A 478 -15.22 21.68 -21.70
N ILE A 479 -14.66 20.50 -21.92
CA ILE A 479 -13.36 20.11 -21.30
C ILE A 479 -12.24 21.02 -21.77
N ALA A 480 -12.22 21.38 -23.07
CA ALA A 480 -11.21 22.30 -23.60
C ALA A 480 -11.36 23.70 -23.03
N GLU A 481 -12.57 24.19 -22.86
CA GLU A 481 -12.86 25.51 -22.29
C GLU A 481 -12.46 25.56 -20.80
N TRP A 482 -12.88 24.56 -20.01
CA TRP A 482 -12.42 24.40 -18.64
C TRP A 482 -10.89 24.38 -18.54
N SER A 483 -10.24 23.64 -19.45
CA SER A 483 -8.78 23.58 -19.48
C SER A 483 -8.13 24.92 -19.80
N ARG A 484 -8.70 25.73 -20.70
CA ARG A 484 -8.20 27.08 -21.02
C ARG A 484 -8.31 28.06 -19.86
N GLU A 485 -9.36 27.92 -19.06
CA GLU A 485 -9.61 28.77 -17.89
C GLU A 485 -8.66 28.45 -16.72
N HIS A 486 -8.24 27.18 -16.58
CA HIS A 486 -7.55 26.70 -15.37
C HIS A 486 -6.10 26.24 -15.63
N LEU A 487 -5.65 26.16 -16.89
CA LEU A 487 -4.33 25.69 -17.29
C LEU A 487 -3.65 26.67 -18.26
N ALA A 488 -2.33 26.65 -18.28
CA ALA A 488 -1.57 27.36 -19.31
C ALA A 488 -1.92 26.82 -20.71
N ALA A 489 -1.91 27.67 -21.73
CA ALA A 489 -2.36 27.35 -23.09
C ALA A 489 -1.70 26.09 -23.68
N MET A 490 -0.43 25.84 -23.35
CA MET A 490 0.30 24.66 -23.79
C MET A 490 -0.14 23.36 -23.12
N LYS A 491 -0.85 23.43 -22.01
CA LYS A 491 -1.39 22.28 -21.24
C LYS A 491 -2.83 21.94 -21.63
N VAL A 492 -3.46 22.72 -22.49
CA VAL A 492 -4.80 22.43 -23.00
C VAL A 492 -4.74 21.19 -23.90
N PRO A 493 -5.56 20.16 -23.65
CA PRO A 493 -5.53 18.93 -24.43
C PRO A 493 -5.90 19.21 -25.90
N ARG A 494 -5.18 18.55 -26.82
CA ARG A 494 -5.54 18.53 -28.25
C ARG A 494 -6.64 17.51 -28.52
N PHE A 495 -6.53 16.35 -27.87
CA PHE A 495 -7.46 15.24 -28.08
C PHE A 495 -8.30 15.00 -26.83
N VAL A 496 -9.61 14.91 -26.99
CA VAL A 496 -10.54 14.61 -25.92
C VAL A 496 -11.45 13.45 -26.33
N ALA A 497 -11.42 12.37 -25.58
CA ALA A 497 -12.28 11.20 -25.75
C ALA A 497 -13.27 11.10 -24.57
N ILE A 498 -14.56 11.12 -24.86
CA ILE A 498 -15.60 10.82 -23.87
C ILE A 498 -15.85 9.31 -23.91
N VAL A 499 -15.72 8.64 -22.76
CA VAL A 499 -15.81 7.19 -22.63
C VAL A 499 -16.73 6.79 -21.47
N ASP A 500 -17.27 5.57 -21.52
CA ASP A 500 -18.17 5.07 -20.48
C ASP A 500 -17.41 4.64 -19.21
N SER A 501 -16.18 4.19 -19.35
CA SER A 501 -15.31 3.76 -18.24
C SER A 501 -13.84 3.86 -18.62
N LEU A 502 -12.96 3.93 -17.60
CA LEU A 502 -11.52 3.81 -17.74
C LEU A 502 -11.05 2.42 -17.26
N PRO A 503 -9.98 1.87 -17.84
CA PRO A 503 -9.39 0.63 -17.33
C PRO A 503 -8.70 0.87 -15.99
N HIS A 504 -8.95 -0.03 -15.03
CA HIS A 504 -8.39 0.08 -13.68
C HIS A 504 -7.55 -1.14 -13.33
N THR A 505 -6.59 -0.91 -12.44
CA THR A 505 -5.96 -2.00 -11.71
C THR A 505 -6.95 -2.57 -10.69
N PRO A 506 -6.73 -3.78 -10.16
CA PRO A 506 -7.50 -4.31 -9.03
C PRO A 506 -7.49 -3.42 -7.78
N THR A 507 -6.58 -2.45 -7.73
CA THR A 507 -6.47 -1.44 -6.67
C THR A 507 -7.14 -0.12 -7.02
N HIS A 508 -8.03 -0.11 -8.01
CA HIS A 508 -8.75 1.06 -8.51
C HIS A 508 -7.87 2.22 -9.02
N LYS A 509 -6.64 1.93 -9.47
CA LYS A 509 -5.79 2.92 -10.16
C LYS A 509 -6.01 2.82 -11.66
N ILE A 510 -6.13 3.95 -12.35
CA ILE A 510 -6.31 3.98 -13.80
C ILE A 510 -5.06 3.42 -14.50
N LEU A 511 -5.26 2.47 -15.42
CA LEU A 511 -4.22 1.83 -16.22
C LEU A 511 -3.86 2.70 -17.44
N LYS A 512 -3.15 3.82 -17.23
CA LYS A 512 -2.74 4.73 -18.32
C LYS A 512 -1.93 4.04 -19.42
N ALA A 513 -1.18 2.98 -19.10
CA ALA A 513 -0.43 2.21 -20.10
C ALA A 513 -1.37 1.52 -21.11
N GLN A 514 -2.50 0.99 -20.64
CA GLN A 514 -3.52 0.39 -21.51
C GLN A 514 -4.19 1.45 -22.38
N LEU A 515 -4.49 2.63 -21.82
CA LEU A 515 -5.05 3.75 -22.59
C LEU A 515 -4.10 4.24 -23.68
N ARG A 516 -2.78 4.29 -23.42
CA ARG A 516 -1.77 4.65 -24.44
C ARG A 516 -1.70 3.64 -25.58
N ALA A 517 -1.92 2.37 -25.30
CA ALA A 517 -1.90 1.29 -26.28
C ALA A 517 -3.23 1.18 -27.08
N ASP A 518 -4.29 1.85 -26.62
CA ASP A 518 -5.62 1.77 -27.21
C ASP A 518 -5.76 2.67 -28.45
N MET A 519 -5.53 2.07 -29.62
CA MET A 519 -5.70 2.78 -30.91
C MET A 519 -7.15 3.18 -31.18
N ALA A 520 -8.15 2.45 -30.63
CA ALA A 520 -9.56 2.78 -30.80
C ALA A 520 -9.95 4.01 -29.98
N LEU A 521 -9.37 4.19 -28.80
CA LEU A 521 -9.54 5.39 -27.98
C LEU A 521 -9.06 6.63 -28.74
N ARG A 522 -7.87 6.54 -29.36
CA ARG A 522 -7.31 7.65 -30.15
C ARG A 522 -8.18 7.98 -31.38
N ALA A 523 -8.71 6.98 -32.05
CA ALA A 523 -9.59 7.15 -33.22
C ALA A 523 -10.94 7.79 -32.87
N LYS A 524 -11.44 7.58 -31.64
CA LYS A 524 -12.70 8.16 -31.12
C LYS A 524 -12.52 9.57 -30.56
N ALA A 525 -11.27 9.97 -30.27
CA ALA A 525 -11.01 11.27 -29.65
C ALA A 525 -11.29 12.42 -30.64
N VAL A 526 -11.95 13.45 -30.16
CA VAL A 526 -12.15 14.68 -30.90
C VAL A 526 -10.84 15.45 -30.96
N ASP A 527 -10.33 15.73 -32.16
CA ASP A 527 -9.19 16.63 -32.37
C ASP A 527 -9.68 18.09 -32.36
N LEU A 528 -9.32 18.81 -31.32
CA LEU A 528 -9.74 20.20 -31.09
C LEU A 528 -8.99 21.21 -32.00
N ASN A 529 -7.97 20.79 -32.74
CA ASN A 529 -7.28 21.60 -33.73
C ASN A 529 -7.93 21.50 -35.13
N ASN A 530 -8.73 20.46 -35.38
CA ASN A 530 -9.50 20.33 -36.60
C ASN A 530 -10.87 21.00 -36.41
N LYS A 531 -10.93 22.32 -36.60
CA LYS A 531 -12.16 23.09 -36.79
C LYS A 531 -12.43 23.30 -38.26
#